data_8eb93d9e307db5d35ee2a8c78b14f9d0
#
_entry.id   8eb93d9e307db5d35ee2a8c78b14f9d0
#
_cell.length_a   1.000
_cell.length_b   1.000
_cell.length_c   1.000
_cell.angle_alpha   90.00
_cell.angle_beta   90.00
_cell.angle_gamma   90.00
#
_symmetry.space_group_name_H-M   'P 1'
#
loop_
_entity.id
_entity.type
_entity.pdbx_description
1 polymer ?
#
loop_
_entity_poly.entity_id
_entity_poly.type
_entity_poly.pdbx_seq_one_letter_code
_entity_poly.pdbx_strand_id
1 'polypeptide(L)'
;MQMIFRVMMATLVLVLPTTLPNAQEAEQQAILKTLQQVRANFRSADEDGDDSITRNQFRSFVDANAEIAFGMSKQIKRMRAYRRAFNTLDSDGDDILTWQEYVEALRSRGGQG
;
A
#
# COMPACT_ATOMS: atom_id res chain seq x y z
N MET A 1 -11.37 -53.87 -12.23
CA MET A 1 -11.10 -53.55 -12.13
C MET A 1 -10.39 -52.67 -12.26
N GLN A 2 -10.00 -52.37 -12.41
CA GLN A 2 -9.32 -51.58 -12.56
C GLN A 2 -9.66 -50.36 -12.54
N MET A 3 -10.50 -49.96 -12.72
CA MET A 3 -11.03 -48.88 -12.71
C MET A 3 -10.61 -48.13 -11.67
N ILE A 4 -10.42 -48.60 -10.86
CA ILE A 4 -10.07 -48.08 -9.79
C ILE A 4 -9.13 -47.07 -9.96
N PHE A 5 -8.30 -47.22 -10.62
CA PHE A 5 -7.36 -46.38 -10.72
C PHE A 5 -7.67 -45.16 -11.16
N ARG A 6 -8.43 -44.98 -11.87
CA ARG A 6 -8.72 -43.88 -12.42
C ARG A 6 -8.94 -42.86 -11.48
N VAL A 7 -9.40 -43.15 -10.64
CA VAL A 7 -9.72 -42.38 -9.65
C VAL A 7 -8.65 -41.51 -9.29
N MET A 8 -7.63 -41.98 -9.12
CA MET A 8 -6.67 -41.24 -8.65
C MET A 8 -6.29 -40.20 -9.47
N MET A 9 -6.38 -40.27 -10.63
CA MET A 9 -5.98 -39.33 -11.38
C MET A 9 -6.66 -38.14 -11.15
N ALA A 10 -7.73 -38.15 -10.91
CA ALA A 10 -8.53 -37.04 -10.73
C ALA A 10 -7.92 -36.20 -9.68
N THR A 11 -7.55 -36.83 -8.69
CA THR A 11 -7.11 -36.11 -7.63
C THR A 11 -5.94 -35.29 -7.93
N LEU A 12 -5.12 -35.81 -8.64
CA LEU A 12 -4.00 -35.13 -8.84
C LEU A 12 -4.24 -33.91 -9.50
N VAL A 13 -4.97 -33.79 -10.35
CA VAL A 13 -5.26 -32.68 -11.05
C VAL A 13 -5.58 -31.53 -10.21
N LEU A 14 -6.45 -31.77 -9.34
CA LEU A 14 -6.87 -30.79 -8.56
C LEU A 14 -5.82 -30.14 -7.81
N VAL A 15 -5.00 -30.82 -7.39
CA VAL A 15 -4.03 -30.31 -6.55
C VAL A 15 -3.15 -29.32 -7.20
N LEU A 16 -2.74 -29.54 -8.35
CA LEU A 16 -1.88 -28.68 -8.99
C LEU A 16 -2.21 -27.22 -9.02
N PRO A 17 -3.29 -26.87 -9.49
CA PRO A 17 -3.62 -25.48 -9.64
C PRO A 17 -3.63 -24.76 -8.31
N THR A 18 -3.98 -25.44 -7.30
CA THR A 18 -4.09 -24.77 -6.04
C THR A 18 -2.77 -24.50 -5.42
N THR A 19 -1.74 -25.14 -5.82
CA THR A 19 -0.46 -24.93 -5.17
C THR A 19 0.34 -23.83 -5.79
N LEU A 20 -0.03 -23.35 -6.96
CA LEU A 20 0.75 -22.32 -7.59
C LEU A 20 -0.05 -21.06 -7.77
N PRO A 21 0.30 -19.99 -7.09
CA PRO A 21 -0.42 -18.75 -7.28
C PRO A 21 -0.04 -18.22 -8.64
N ASN A 22 -0.94 -17.57 -9.32
CA ASN A 22 -0.61 -17.02 -10.61
C ASN A 22 0.07 -15.68 -10.39
N ALA A 23 0.61 -15.09 -11.44
CA ALA A 23 1.33 -13.85 -11.36
C ALA A 23 0.47 -12.73 -10.81
N GLN A 24 -0.79 -12.73 -11.15
CA GLN A 24 -1.70 -11.71 -10.73
C GLN A 24 -1.94 -11.74 -9.23
N GLU A 25 -2.09 -12.93 -8.66
CA GLU A 25 -2.24 -13.04 -7.21
C GLU A 25 -0.99 -12.62 -6.48
N ALA A 26 0.18 -12.98 -6.99
CA ALA A 26 1.44 -12.61 -6.37
C ALA A 26 1.59 -11.10 -6.38
N GLU A 27 1.17 -10.46 -7.45
CA GLU A 27 1.25 -9.03 -7.58
C GLU A 27 0.31 -8.35 -6.59
N GLN A 28 -0.91 -8.86 -6.44
CA GLN A 28 -1.85 -8.31 -5.50
C GLN A 28 -1.37 -8.43 -4.07
N GLN A 29 -0.74 -9.55 -3.74
CA GLN A 29 -0.20 -9.74 -2.42
C GLN A 29 0.93 -8.77 -2.14
N ALA A 30 1.77 -8.49 -3.13
CA ALA A 30 2.86 -7.56 -2.98
C ALA A 30 2.31 -6.14 -2.73
N ILE A 31 1.25 -5.78 -3.42
CA ILE A 31 0.62 -4.47 -3.24
C ILE A 31 0.05 -4.36 -1.83
N LEU A 32 -0.65 -5.39 -1.36
CA LEU A 32 -1.21 -5.37 -0.03
C LEU A 32 -0.14 -5.22 1.03
N LYS A 33 0.98 -5.91 0.84
CA LYS A 33 2.06 -5.85 1.79
C LYS A 33 2.65 -4.44 1.84
N THR A 34 2.80 -3.82 0.69
CA THR A 34 3.30 -2.46 0.60
C THR A 34 2.35 -1.49 1.31
N LEU A 35 1.05 -1.65 1.09
CA LEU A 35 0.07 -0.77 1.72
C LEU A 35 0.05 -0.94 3.23
N GLN A 36 0.26 -2.16 3.72
CA GLN A 36 0.35 -2.40 5.15
C GLN A 36 1.57 -1.68 5.73
N GLN A 37 2.67 -1.65 4.99
CA GLN A 37 3.86 -0.96 5.44
C GLN A 37 3.64 0.55 5.45
N VAL A 38 2.96 1.08 4.43
CA VAL A 38 2.63 2.51 4.36
C VAL A 38 1.74 2.88 5.56
N ARG A 39 0.77 2.03 5.88
CA ARG A 39 -0.09 2.27 7.03
C ARG A 39 0.71 2.27 8.32
N ALA A 40 1.64 1.34 8.46
CA ALA A 40 2.50 1.29 9.64
C ALA A 40 3.36 2.54 9.72
N ASN A 41 3.84 3.04 8.59
CA ASN A 41 4.64 4.27 8.56
C ASN A 41 3.79 5.47 9.02
N PHE A 42 2.52 5.49 8.62
CA PHE A 42 1.60 6.56 9.03
C PHE A 42 1.39 6.50 10.54
N ARG A 43 1.17 5.31 11.08
CA ARG A 43 0.97 5.16 12.51
C ARG A 43 2.21 5.54 13.31
N SER A 44 3.39 5.27 12.76
CA SER A 44 4.63 5.66 13.43
C SER A 44 4.77 7.18 13.47
N ALA A 45 4.32 7.86 12.45
CA ALA A 45 4.38 9.32 12.39
C ALA A 45 3.29 9.96 13.26
N ASP A 46 2.18 9.26 13.46
CA ASP A 46 1.03 9.75 14.22
C ASP A 46 1.29 9.55 15.71
N GLU A 47 2.02 10.44 16.31
CA GLU A 47 2.44 10.29 17.70
C GLU A 47 1.27 10.34 18.68
N ASP A 48 0.22 11.03 18.33
CA ASP A 48 -0.94 11.17 19.21
C ASP A 48 -1.92 10.02 19.09
N GLY A 49 -1.80 9.20 18.07
CA GLY A 49 -2.71 8.08 17.85
C GLY A 49 -4.11 8.48 17.47
N ASP A 50 -4.29 9.65 16.87
CA ASP A 50 -5.61 10.13 16.48
C ASP A 50 -5.92 9.90 15.00
N ASP A 51 -5.10 9.11 14.34
CA ASP A 51 -5.27 8.75 12.94
C ASP A 51 -5.07 9.93 11.98
N SER A 52 -4.30 10.91 12.43
CA SER A 52 -3.93 12.05 11.61
C SER A 52 -2.50 12.48 11.92
N ILE A 53 -1.89 13.20 10.99
CA ILE A 53 -0.52 13.68 11.17
C ILE A 53 -0.43 15.15 10.82
N THR A 54 0.47 15.83 11.48
CA THR A 54 0.75 17.25 11.24
C THR A 54 1.77 17.39 10.14
N ARG A 55 2.08 18.62 9.76
CA ARG A 55 3.10 18.88 8.73
C ARG A 55 4.46 18.31 9.12
N ASN A 56 4.85 18.47 10.38
CA ASN A 56 6.13 17.95 10.84
C ASN A 56 6.13 16.42 10.83
N GLN A 57 5.04 15.82 11.22
CA GLN A 57 4.92 14.37 11.23
C GLN A 57 4.85 13.82 9.80
N PHE A 58 4.31 14.61 8.89
CA PHE A 58 4.23 14.23 7.48
C PHE A 58 5.62 14.01 6.89
N ARG A 59 6.57 14.83 7.30
CA ARG A 59 7.94 14.68 6.81
C ARG A 59 8.48 13.30 7.17
N SER A 60 8.28 12.86 8.42
CA SER A 60 8.72 11.55 8.86
C SER A 60 8.01 10.45 8.06
N PHE A 61 6.74 10.64 7.79
CA PHE A 61 5.95 9.69 7.03
C PHE A 61 6.50 9.54 5.60
N VAL A 62 6.78 10.66 4.94
CA VAL A 62 7.33 10.65 3.58
C VAL A 62 8.70 9.98 3.57
N ASP A 63 9.54 10.31 4.54
CA ASP A 63 10.88 9.75 4.60
C ASP A 63 10.84 8.23 4.78
N ALA A 64 9.91 7.74 5.61
CA ALA A 64 9.74 6.31 5.80
C ALA A 64 9.23 5.64 4.52
N ASN A 65 8.28 6.28 3.83
CA ASN A 65 7.79 5.73 2.58
C ASN A 65 8.86 5.75 1.48
N ALA A 66 9.78 6.70 1.54
CA ALA A 66 10.88 6.75 0.58
C ALA A 66 11.81 5.55 0.73
N GLU A 67 11.93 5.00 1.93
CA GLU A 67 12.74 3.83 2.17
C GLU A 67 12.21 2.62 1.41
N ILE A 68 10.93 2.56 1.19
CA ILE A 68 10.31 1.48 0.44
C ILE A 68 9.90 1.93 -0.96
N ALA A 69 10.39 3.10 -1.38
CA ALA A 69 10.13 3.66 -2.70
C ALA A 69 8.65 3.72 -3.06
N PHE A 70 7.80 4.05 -2.10
CA PHE A 70 6.36 4.09 -2.33
C PHE A 70 5.95 5.39 -2.98
N GLY A 71 5.26 5.31 -4.09
CA GLY A 71 4.71 6.47 -4.79
C GLY A 71 5.78 7.48 -5.12
N MET A 72 5.52 8.74 -4.85
CA MET A 72 6.46 9.82 -5.14
C MET A 72 7.32 10.18 -3.95
N SER A 73 7.33 9.36 -2.91
CA SER A 73 8.04 9.68 -1.67
C SER A 73 9.51 9.98 -1.86
N LYS A 74 10.18 9.19 -2.70
CA LYS A 74 11.61 9.42 -2.94
C LYS A 74 11.84 10.77 -3.59
N GLN A 75 10.98 11.14 -4.52
CA GLN A 75 11.10 12.39 -5.24
C GLN A 75 10.82 13.56 -4.32
N ILE A 76 9.79 13.45 -3.48
CA ILE A 76 9.44 14.49 -2.52
C ILE A 76 10.61 14.71 -1.57
N LYS A 77 11.20 13.63 -1.08
CA LYS A 77 12.33 13.72 -0.17
C LYS A 77 13.53 14.37 -0.85
N ARG A 78 13.85 13.91 -2.05
CA ARG A 78 15.00 14.43 -2.77
C ARG A 78 14.86 15.91 -3.08
N MET A 79 13.67 16.34 -3.44
CA MET A 79 13.43 17.73 -3.79
C MET A 79 12.99 18.58 -2.61
N ARG A 80 12.86 17.96 -1.44
CA ARG A 80 12.39 18.62 -0.22
C ARG A 80 11.04 19.30 -0.44
N ALA A 81 10.20 18.69 -1.22
CA ALA A 81 8.90 19.24 -1.59
C ALA A 81 7.80 18.87 -0.60
N TYR A 82 8.12 18.75 0.69
CA TYR A 82 7.17 18.30 1.70
C TYR A 82 5.97 19.24 1.82
N ARG A 83 6.21 20.53 1.80
CA ARG A 83 5.13 21.50 1.94
C ARG A 83 4.14 21.39 0.80
N ARG A 84 4.66 21.31 -0.43
CA ARG A 84 3.81 21.22 -1.59
C ARG A 84 3.01 19.93 -1.57
N ALA A 85 3.66 18.83 -1.23
CA ALA A 85 2.99 17.55 -1.18
C ALA A 85 1.91 17.54 -0.12
N PHE A 86 2.20 18.09 1.07
CA PHE A 86 1.21 18.13 2.14
C PHE A 86 0.01 18.97 1.70
N ASN A 87 0.24 20.12 1.11
CA ASN A 87 -0.86 20.99 0.69
C ASN A 87 -1.74 20.32 -0.37
N THR A 88 -1.14 19.50 -1.21
CA THR A 88 -1.91 18.79 -2.21
C THR A 88 -2.80 17.72 -1.58
N LEU A 89 -2.31 17.08 -0.52
CA LEU A 89 -3.04 16.00 0.13
C LEU A 89 -4.07 16.49 1.14
N ASP A 90 -3.79 17.64 1.76
CA ASP A 90 -4.67 18.22 2.79
C ASP A 90 -5.86 18.87 2.11
N SER A 91 -6.85 18.09 1.76
CA SER A 91 -7.95 18.54 0.92
C SER A 91 -8.83 19.60 1.57
N ASP A 92 -8.96 19.60 2.89
CA ASP A 92 -9.79 20.59 3.56
C ASP A 92 -8.99 21.76 4.14
N GLY A 93 -7.68 21.76 3.96
CA GLY A 93 -6.87 22.90 4.35
C GLY A 93 -6.75 23.15 5.85
N ASP A 94 -6.95 22.12 6.67
CA ASP A 94 -6.91 22.30 8.12
C ASP A 94 -5.54 22.03 8.74
N ASP A 95 -4.51 21.84 7.91
CA ASP A 95 -3.12 21.61 8.35
C ASP A 95 -2.95 20.28 9.07
N ILE A 96 -3.88 19.37 8.90
CA ILE A 96 -3.79 18.05 9.46
C ILE A 96 -4.15 17.07 8.35
N LEU A 97 -3.37 16.02 8.17
CA LEU A 97 -3.64 15.04 7.15
C LEU A 97 -4.16 13.78 7.84
N THR A 98 -5.40 13.41 7.55
CA THR A 98 -5.96 12.19 8.11
C THR A 98 -5.60 11.02 7.20
N TRP A 99 -5.64 9.81 7.75
CA TRP A 99 -5.41 8.62 6.95
C TRP A 99 -6.42 8.55 5.81
N GLN A 100 -7.65 8.95 6.07
CA GLN A 100 -8.71 8.92 5.08
C GLN A 100 -8.42 9.86 3.92
N GLU A 101 -7.94 11.08 4.20
CA GLU A 101 -7.56 12.01 3.15
C GLU A 101 -6.43 11.46 2.31
N TYR A 102 -5.48 10.81 2.96
CA TYR A 102 -4.35 10.24 2.26
C TYR A 102 -4.81 9.13 1.32
N VAL A 103 -5.66 8.23 1.80
CA VAL A 103 -6.19 7.13 1.00
C VAL A 103 -7.01 7.66 -0.17
N GLU A 104 -7.80 8.70 0.06
CA GLU A 104 -8.60 9.29 -1.00
C GLU A 104 -7.71 9.88 -2.09
N ALA A 105 -6.62 10.52 -1.69
CA ALA A 105 -5.68 11.08 -2.65
C ALA A 105 -5.02 9.99 -3.48
N LEU A 106 -4.67 8.86 -2.86
CA LEU A 106 -4.09 7.75 -3.59
C LEU A 106 -5.10 7.18 -4.58
N ARG A 107 -6.33 7.05 -4.16
CA ARG A 107 -7.38 6.50 -5.00
C ARG A 107 -7.64 7.40 -6.21
N SER A 108 -7.67 8.69 -6.01
CA SER A 108 -7.89 9.62 -7.08
C SER A 108 -6.78 9.54 -8.11
N ARG A 109 -5.54 9.45 -7.67
CA ARG A 109 -4.42 9.37 -8.59
C ARG A 109 -4.41 8.04 -9.31
N GLY A 110 -4.72 6.97 -8.61
CA GLY A 110 -4.79 5.66 -9.23
C GLY A 110 -5.85 5.60 -10.30
N GLY A 111 -6.95 6.30 -10.10
CA GLY A 111 -8.02 6.33 -11.07
C GLY A 111 -7.67 7.09 -12.32
N GLN A 112 -6.68 7.96 -12.25
CA GLN A 112 -6.27 8.73 -13.40
C GLN A 112 -5.17 8.06 -14.18
N GLY A 113 -4.46 7.18 -13.54
CA GLY A 113 -3.32 6.49 -14.11
C GLY A 113 -3.69 5.50 -15.11
#